data_d4f7679412f0434811e0015ab66f2c23
#
_entry.id   d4f7679412f0434811e0015ab66f2c23
#
_cell.length_a   1.000
_cell.length_b   1.000
_cell.length_c   1.000
_cell.angle_alpha   90.00
_cell.angle_beta   90.00
_cell.angle_gamma   90.00
#
_symmetry.space_group_name_H-M   'P 1'
#
loop_
_entity.id
_entity.type
_entity.pdbx_description
1 polymer ?
#
loop_
_entity_poly.entity_id
_entity_poly.type
_entity_poly.pdbx_seq_one_letter_code
_entity_poly.pdbx_strand_id
1 'polypeptide(L)'
;MKLKRWYIVYTKPHAEEYAQLHFRLKGLESFFPRLLLPNSARKHRRIVPLFPNYLFVRIHFPEEVHYVLWSHGIKRFVSFNGVPAALDEEVVAIIMQQANSEGIITACSNLKVGEEIRINRGPFQGLVGIIQEPPNAKGRVQILLKLLSRQVRAEVPVECVEGGWVVDERQRLGAGNSPQARQ
;
A
#
# COMPACT_ATOMS: atom_id res chain seq x y z
N MET A 1 -28.12 12.13 13.95
CA MET A 1 -26.68 11.93 14.25
C MET A 1 -25.89 12.26 13.00
N LYS A 2 -24.95 13.22 13.07
CA LYS A 2 -24.09 13.51 11.93
C LYS A 2 -23.10 12.39 11.75
N LEU A 3 -22.92 11.88 10.53
CA LEU A 3 -22.04 10.76 10.22
C LEU A 3 -20.60 11.26 10.13
N LYS A 4 -19.66 10.58 10.80
CA LYS A 4 -18.22 10.80 10.55
C LYS A 4 -17.88 10.25 9.16
N ARG A 5 -17.06 10.99 8.42
CA ARG A 5 -16.55 10.58 7.10
C ARG A 5 -15.03 10.66 7.06
N TRP A 6 -14.44 9.89 6.17
CA TRP A 6 -13.02 9.93 5.91
C TRP A 6 -12.65 11.10 5.01
N TYR A 7 -11.56 11.77 5.36
CA TYR A 7 -10.93 12.84 4.60
C TYR A 7 -9.45 12.58 4.48
N ILE A 8 -8.82 13.15 3.45
CA ILE A 8 -7.37 13.14 3.29
C ILE A 8 -6.83 14.50 3.70
N VAL A 9 -5.77 14.49 4.49
CA VAL A 9 -4.98 15.68 4.81
C VAL A 9 -3.58 15.56 4.23
N TYR A 10 -3.05 16.69 3.79
CA TYR A 10 -1.69 16.81 3.32
C TYR A 10 -0.80 17.24 4.47
N THR A 11 0.26 16.48 4.72
CA THR A 11 1.21 16.73 5.81
C THR A 11 2.43 17.51 5.34
N LYS A 12 3.23 18.01 6.28
CA LYS A 12 4.62 18.39 6.01
C LYS A 12 5.42 17.11 5.70
N PRO A 13 6.50 17.20 4.92
CA PRO A 13 7.35 16.04 4.63
C PRO A 13 7.84 15.37 5.94
N HIS A 14 7.74 14.05 5.98
CA HIS A 14 8.14 13.21 7.12
C HIS A 14 7.42 13.52 8.45
N ALA A 15 6.26 14.17 8.40
CA ALA A 15 5.48 14.51 9.60
C ALA A 15 4.25 13.61 9.79
N GLU A 16 4.07 12.58 8.97
CA GLU A 16 2.87 11.76 8.95
C GLU A 16 2.65 11.03 10.27
N GLU A 17 3.67 10.36 10.81
CA GLU A 17 3.58 9.64 12.10
C GLU A 17 3.35 10.59 13.26
N TYR A 18 4.01 11.75 13.23
CA TYR A 18 3.84 12.77 14.25
C TYR A 18 2.42 13.37 14.22
N ALA A 19 1.90 13.65 13.04
CA ALA A 19 0.52 14.11 12.88
C ALA A 19 -0.50 13.05 13.35
N GLN A 20 -0.25 11.77 13.04
CA GLN A 20 -1.08 10.67 13.50
C GLN A 20 -1.10 10.57 15.02
N LEU A 21 0.06 10.72 15.68
CA LEU A 21 0.12 10.76 17.13
C LEU A 21 -0.73 11.89 17.73
N HIS A 22 -0.64 13.11 17.12
CA HIS A 22 -1.47 14.25 17.55
C HIS A 22 -2.96 13.99 17.37
N PHE A 23 -3.37 13.34 16.29
CA PHE A 23 -4.77 12.94 16.09
C PHE A 23 -5.23 11.98 17.18
N ARG A 24 -4.42 10.98 17.50
CA ARG A 24 -4.72 10.01 18.57
C ARG A 24 -4.89 10.70 19.92
N LEU A 25 -4.01 11.66 20.28
CA LEU A 25 -4.11 12.43 21.52
C LEU A 25 -5.39 13.28 21.60
N LYS A 26 -5.93 13.68 20.45
CA LYS A 26 -7.20 14.42 20.34
C LYS A 26 -8.43 13.52 20.18
N GLY A 27 -8.26 12.21 20.25
CA GLY A 27 -9.36 11.25 20.06
C GLY A 27 -9.90 11.18 18.63
N LEU A 28 -9.12 11.66 17.63
CA LEU A 28 -9.49 11.57 16.22
C LEU A 28 -9.04 10.23 15.66
N GLU A 29 -9.95 9.54 14.97
CA GLU A 29 -9.65 8.32 14.23
C GLU A 29 -8.82 8.67 12.99
N SER A 30 -7.68 8.00 12.82
CA SER A 30 -6.78 8.26 11.70
C SER A 30 -6.10 6.99 11.20
N PHE A 31 -5.77 6.98 9.92
CA PHE A 31 -5.12 5.86 9.28
C PHE A 31 -3.96 6.33 8.39
N PHE A 32 -2.78 5.77 8.66
CA PHE A 32 -1.55 6.01 7.91
C PHE A 32 -1.07 4.72 7.28
N PRO A 33 -1.47 4.42 6.04
CA PRO A 33 -1.03 3.22 5.36
C PRO A 33 0.45 3.29 5.01
N ARG A 34 1.18 2.28 5.42
CA ARG A 34 2.61 2.11 5.16
C ARG A 34 2.86 0.81 4.42
N LEU A 35 3.89 0.78 3.61
CA LEU A 35 4.28 -0.38 2.82
C LEU A 35 5.57 -0.97 3.38
N LEU A 36 5.55 -2.26 3.69
CA LEU A 36 6.74 -3.03 4.01
C LEU A 36 7.37 -3.53 2.71
N LEU A 37 8.49 -2.93 2.33
CA LEU A 37 9.24 -3.37 1.16
C LEU A 37 10.16 -4.53 1.51
N PRO A 38 10.16 -5.63 0.73
CA PRO A 38 11.14 -6.67 0.86
C PRO A 38 12.52 -6.11 0.49
N ASN A 39 13.51 -6.31 1.34
CA ASN A 39 14.87 -5.91 1.06
C ASN A 39 15.71 -7.16 0.74
N SER A 40 16.10 -7.32 -0.51
CA SER A 40 16.87 -8.46 -0.98
C SER A 40 18.38 -8.40 -0.65
N ALA A 41 18.92 -7.21 -0.39
CA ALA A 41 20.37 -7.03 -0.24
C ALA A 41 20.86 -6.89 1.22
N ARG A 42 19.99 -6.52 2.13
CA ARG A 42 20.31 -6.40 3.57
C ARG A 42 19.09 -6.88 4.36
N LYS A 43 19.28 -7.69 5.39
CA LYS A 43 18.23 -8.26 6.28
C LYS A 43 17.31 -7.20 6.96
N HIS A 44 17.28 -5.97 6.48
CA HIS A 44 16.48 -4.89 7.05
C HIS A 44 15.24 -4.64 6.18
N ARG A 45 14.09 -4.95 6.74
CA ARG A 45 12.78 -4.57 6.18
C ARG A 45 12.65 -3.05 6.21
N ARG A 46 12.33 -2.44 5.08
CA ARG A 46 12.10 -1.00 4.99
C ARG A 46 10.61 -0.71 4.94
N ILE A 47 10.14 0.07 5.90
CA ILE A 47 8.76 0.56 5.93
C ILE A 47 8.76 1.97 5.32
N VAL A 48 7.88 2.21 4.35
CA VAL A 48 7.71 3.50 3.70
C VAL A 48 6.23 3.88 3.66
N PRO A 49 5.87 5.17 3.62
CA PRO A 49 4.50 5.58 3.38
C PRO A 49 3.96 4.98 2.07
N LEU A 50 2.73 4.46 2.08
CA LEU A 50 2.04 4.06 0.85
C LEU A 50 1.73 5.29 -0.01
N PHE A 51 1.32 6.37 0.65
CA PHE A 51 1.06 7.68 0.03
C PHE A 51 1.89 8.74 0.76
N PRO A 52 3.08 9.14 0.23
CA PRO A 52 3.92 10.15 0.89
C PRO A 52 3.19 11.49 1.08
N ASN A 53 3.29 12.04 2.28
CA ASN A 53 2.65 13.29 2.73
C ASN A 53 1.12 13.24 2.82
N TYR A 54 0.49 12.07 2.80
CA TYR A 54 -0.95 11.95 2.99
C TYR A 54 -1.27 11.14 4.26
N LEU A 55 -2.31 11.60 4.96
CA LEU A 55 -2.85 10.94 6.14
C LEU A 55 -4.37 10.95 6.06
N PHE A 56 -4.99 9.83 6.39
CA PHE A 56 -6.44 9.70 6.43
C PHE A 56 -6.95 10.03 7.83
N VAL A 57 -8.03 10.78 7.91
CA VAL A 57 -8.67 11.14 9.18
C VAL A 57 -10.19 11.05 9.05
N ARG A 58 -10.84 10.51 10.08
CA ARG A 58 -12.30 10.35 10.13
C ARG A 58 -12.90 11.34 11.10
N ILE A 59 -13.67 12.29 10.58
CA ILE A 59 -14.21 13.40 11.36
C ILE A 59 -15.68 13.71 11.04
N HIS A 60 -16.31 14.43 11.96
CA HIS A 60 -17.52 15.19 11.71
C HIS A 60 -17.16 16.53 11.07
N PHE A 61 -17.48 16.69 9.78
CA PHE A 61 -17.28 17.94 9.07
C PHE A 61 -18.56 18.81 9.17
N PRO A 62 -18.45 20.13 9.42
CA PRO A 62 -17.22 20.94 9.62
C PRO A 62 -16.73 21.04 11.07
N GLU A 63 -17.41 20.44 12.04
CA GLU A 63 -17.22 20.66 13.48
C GLU A 63 -15.80 20.35 13.95
N GLU A 64 -15.22 19.24 13.48
CA GLU A 64 -13.90 18.78 13.93
C GLU A 64 -12.74 19.23 13.04
N VAL A 65 -13.00 20.06 12.00
CA VAL A 65 -11.98 20.56 11.06
C VAL A 65 -10.85 21.29 11.76
N HIS A 66 -11.18 22.12 12.76
CA HIS A 66 -10.17 22.91 13.48
C HIS A 66 -9.22 22.02 14.28
N TYR A 67 -9.68 20.91 14.86
CA TYR A 67 -8.80 19.94 15.55
C TYR A 67 -7.76 19.35 14.61
N VAL A 68 -8.14 19.12 13.37
CA VAL A 68 -7.25 18.57 12.34
C VAL A 68 -6.24 19.64 11.89
N LEU A 69 -6.71 20.83 11.49
CA LEU A 69 -5.84 21.89 10.97
C LEU A 69 -4.84 22.42 12.02
N TRP A 70 -5.22 22.41 13.30
CA TRP A 70 -4.34 22.83 14.40
C TRP A 70 -3.46 21.69 14.92
N SER A 71 -3.44 20.55 14.26
CA SER A 71 -2.50 19.47 14.58
C SER A 71 -1.16 19.71 13.91
N HIS A 72 -0.09 19.48 14.68
CA HIS A 72 1.26 19.63 14.18
C HIS A 72 1.51 18.71 12.97
N GLY A 73 2.23 19.24 12.00
CA GLY A 73 2.55 18.48 10.79
C GLY A 73 1.49 18.52 9.69
N ILE A 74 0.29 19.02 9.96
CA ILE A 74 -0.76 19.20 8.95
C ILE A 74 -0.56 20.50 8.20
N LYS A 75 -0.72 20.47 6.86
CA LYS A 75 -0.73 21.66 6.01
C LYS A 75 -2.14 22.06 5.62
N ARG A 76 -2.94 21.12 5.12
CA ARG A 76 -4.29 21.41 4.62
C ARG A 76 -5.05 20.10 4.36
N PHE A 77 -6.35 20.20 4.20
CA PHE A 77 -7.14 19.14 3.60
C PHE A 77 -6.88 19.01 2.10
N VAL A 78 -6.99 17.82 1.55
CA VAL A 78 -7.12 17.61 0.12
C VAL A 78 -8.54 18.05 -0.27
N SER A 79 -8.64 18.99 -1.22
CA SER A 79 -9.89 19.65 -1.57
C SER A 79 -10.06 19.68 -3.07
N PHE A 80 -11.32 19.58 -3.53
CA PHE A 80 -11.72 19.89 -4.89
C PHE A 80 -12.55 21.17 -4.88
N ASN A 81 -12.21 22.13 -5.72
CA ASN A 81 -12.85 23.44 -5.78
C ASN A 81 -12.98 24.14 -4.41
N GLY A 82 -11.95 24.00 -3.55
CA GLY A 82 -11.92 24.62 -2.23
C GLY A 82 -12.69 23.87 -1.13
N VAL A 83 -13.42 22.81 -1.48
CA VAL A 83 -14.18 22.00 -0.51
C VAL A 83 -13.41 20.71 -0.20
N PRO A 84 -13.16 20.39 1.08
CA PRO A 84 -12.55 19.12 1.45
C PRO A 84 -13.35 17.93 0.92
N ALA A 85 -12.67 17.04 0.20
CA ALA A 85 -13.29 15.89 -0.42
C ALA A 85 -13.42 14.75 0.60
N ALA A 86 -14.64 14.33 0.87
CA ALA A 86 -14.88 13.10 1.62
C ALA A 86 -14.55 11.89 0.74
N LEU A 87 -13.95 10.88 1.35
CA LEU A 87 -13.70 9.58 0.73
C LEU A 87 -14.86 8.63 1.02
N ASP A 88 -15.09 7.74 0.09
CA ASP A 88 -15.98 6.61 0.31
C ASP A 88 -15.38 5.67 1.35
N GLU A 89 -16.20 5.24 2.30
CA GLU A 89 -15.79 4.37 3.40
C GLU A 89 -15.23 3.04 2.89
N GLU A 90 -15.80 2.53 1.81
CA GLU A 90 -15.35 1.29 1.17
C GLU A 90 -13.91 1.36 0.66
N VAL A 91 -13.50 2.50 0.10
CA VAL A 91 -12.13 2.68 -0.41
C VAL A 91 -11.12 2.59 0.74
N VAL A 92 -11.41 3.25 1.86
CA VAL A 92 -10.54 3.21 3.04
C VAL A 92 -10.54 1.82 3.67
N ALA A 93 -11.70 1.18 3.75
CA ALA A 93 -11.85 -0.17 4.28
C ALA A 93 -11.04 -1.20 3.49
N ILE A 94 -11.04 -1.12 2.15
CA ILE A 94 -10.22 -2.00 1.29
C ILE A 94 -8.74 -1.87 1.64
N ILE A 95 -8.23 -0.65 1.83
CA ILE A 95 -6.82 -0.43 2.18
C ILE A 95 -6.54 -0.93 3.61
N MET A 96 -7.45 -0.67 4.56
CA MET A 96 -7.31 -1.12 5.94
C MET A 96 -7.31 -2.65 6.06
N GLN A 97 -8.11 -3.36 5.27
CA GLN A 97 -8.15 -4.83 5.26
C GLN A 97 -6.83 -5.48 4.82
N GLN A 98 -6.01 -4.74 4.06
CA GLN A 98 -4.69 -5.21 3.61
C GLN A 98 -3.58 -4.88 4.62
N ALA A 99 -3.86 -4.01 5.57
CA ALA A 99 -2.92 -3.59 6.59
C ALA A 99 -3.05 -4.43 7.87
N ASN A 100 -1.92 -4.62 8.54
CA ASN A 100 -1.94 -5.17 9.90
C ASN A 100 -2.44 -4.12 10.92
N SER A 101 -2.48 -4.48 12.21
CA SER A 101 -2.89 -3.60 13.31
C SER A 101 -2.08 -2.30 13.41
N GLU A 102 -0.89 -2.24 12.83
CA GLU A 102 -0.02 -1.05 12.80
C GLU A 102 -0.18 -0.22 11.52
N GLY A 103 -1.12 -0.59 10.62
CA GLY A 103 -1.30 0.09 9.35
C GLY A 103 -0.23 -0.26 8.30
N ILE A 104 0.47 -1.37 8.48
CA ILE A 104 1.52 -1.81 7.57
C ILE A 104 0.98 -2.86 6.60
N ILE A 105 1.10 -2.57 5.33
CA ILE A 105 0.77 -3.47 4.22
C ILE A 105 2.06 -4.15 3.78
N THR A 106 2.07 -5.46 3.75
CA THR A 106 3.22 -6.20 3.22
C THR A 106 3.10 -6.25 1.71
N ALA A 107 4.07 -5.67 1.01
CA ALA A 107 4.20 -5.86 -0.42
C ALA A 107 4.63 -7.32 -0.67
N CYS A 108 3.68 -8.19 -0.89
CA CYS A 108 3.96 -9.53 -1.37
C CYS A 108 4.24 -9.44 -2.86
N SER A 109 5.52 -9.43 -3.24
CA SER A 109 5.85 -9.86 -4.59
C SER A 109 5.70 -11.38 -4.58
N ASN A 110 4.67 -11.90 -5.23
CA ASN A 110 4.54 -13.36 -5.44
C ASN A 110 5.58 -13.91 -6.42
N LEU A 111 6.56 -13.08 -6.76
CA LEU A 111 7.66 -13.46 -7.63
C LEU A 111 8.60 -14.41 -6.90
N LYS A 112 8.49 -15.68 -7.19
CA LYS A 112 9.37 -16.72 -6.62
C LYS A 112 10.57 -16.93 -7.52
N VAL A 113 11.74 -17.07 -6.93
CA VAL A 113 12.94 -17.48 -7.67
C VAL A 113 12.67 -18.81 -8.38
N GLY A 114 13.02 -18.88 -9.66
CA GLY A 114 12.70 -20.01 -10.53
C GLY A 114 11.35 -19.93 -11.25
N GLU A 115 10.51 -18.96 -10.92
CA GLU A 115 9.22 -18.78 -11.56
C GLU A 115 9.39 -18.17 -12.96
N GLU A 116 8.61 -18.69 -13.92
CA GLU A 116 8.54 -18.14 -15.26
C GLU A 116 7.52 -17.00 -15.30
N ILE A 117 7.95 -15.84 -15.80
CA ILE A 117 7.15 -14.63 -15.85
C ILE A 117 7.16 -14.05 -17.28
N ARG A 118 6.09 -13.35 -17.62
CA ARG A 118 6.00 -12.58 -18.88
C ARG A 118 6.22 -11.09 -18.59
N ILE A 119 6.99 -10.44 -19.44
CA ILE A 119 7.20 -8.98 -19.37
C ILE A 119 6.10 -8.32 -20.19
N ASN A 120 5.31 -7.45 -19.57
CA ASN A 120 4.15 -6.78 -20.17
C ASN A 120 4.41 -5.32 -20.58
N ARG A 121 5.54 -4.75 -20.17
CA ARG A 121 5.92 -3.36 -20.49
C ARG A 121 7.43 -3.20 -20.64
N GLY A 122 7.84 -2.12 -21.34
CA GLY A 122 9.23 -1.72 -21.50
C GLY A 122 9.95 -2.40 -22.68
N PRO A 123 11.28 -2.23 -22.77
CA PRO A 123 12.07 -2.69 -23.94
C PRO A 123 12.10 -4.21 -24.13
N PHE A 124 11.69 -4.98 -23.11
CA PHE A 124 11.63 -6.43 -23.15
C PHE A 124 10.19 -6.96 -23.22
N GLN A 125 9.23 -6.10 -23.57
CA GLN A 125 7.81 -6.47 -23.64
C GLN A 125 7.58 -7.69 -24.55
N GLY A 126 6.75 -8.62 -24.04
CA GLY A 126 6.39 -9.85 -24.76
C GLY A 126 7.38 -11.00 -24.54
N LEU A 127 8.54 -10.74 -23.94
CA LEU A 127 9.50 -11.80 -23.63
C LEU A 127 9.12 -12.52 -22.34
N VAL A 128 9.56 -13.77 -22.26
CA VAL A 128 9.42 -14.63 -21.09
C VAL A 128 10.79 -14.77 -20.42
N GLY A 129 10.81 -14.67 -19.09
CA GLY A 129 12.03 -14.81 -18.29
C GLY A 129 11.79 -15.63 -17.04
N ILE A 130 12.87 -16.12 -16.44
CA ILE A 130 12.85 -16.84 -15.17
C ILE A 130 13.44 -15.94 -14.08
N ILE A 131 12.74 -15.78 -12.98
CA ILE A 131 13.20 -14.99 -11.85
C ILE A 131 14.44 -15.64 -11.23
N GLN A 132 15.53 -14.88 -11.16
CA GLN A 132 16.79 -15.34 -10.57
C GLN A 132 16.93 -14.87 -9.11
N GLU A 133 16.49 -13.66 -8.84
CA GLU A 133 16.54 -13.05 -7.52
C GLU A 133 15.24 -12.29 -7.23
N PRO A 134 14.81 -12.22 -5.96
CA PRO A 134 13.64 -11.43 -5.57
C PRO A 134 13.89 -9.94 -5.88
N PRO A 135 12.82 -9.13 -5.92
CA PRO A 135 12.94 -7.69 -6.19
C PRO A 135 13.90 -7.00 -5.22
N ASN A 136 14.78 -6.18 -5.77
CA ASN A 136 15.72 -5.39 -4.97
C ASN A 136 15.03 -4.14 -4.37
N ALA A 137 15.75 -3.39 -3.53
CA ALA A 137 15.26 -2.18 -2.86
C ALA A 137 14.82 -1.05 -3.83
N LYS A 138 15.17 -1.15 -5.12
CA LYS A 138 14.77 -0.22 -6.17
C LYS A 138 13.52 -0.69 -6.92
N GLY A 139 12.88 -1.77 -6.47
CA GLY A 139 11.72 -2.35 -7.16
C GLY A 139 12.08 -3.00 -8.50
N ARG A 140 13.30 -3.50 -8.66
CA ARG A 140 13.74 -4.22 -9.86
C ARG A 140 13.98 -5.68 -9.53
N VAL A 141 13.57 -6.55 -10.43
CA VAL A 141 13.76 -8.00 -10.35
C VAL A 141 14.80 -8.45 -11.37
N GLN A 142 15.70 -9.33 -10.95
CA GLN A 142 16.67 -9.95 -11.84
C GLN A 142 16.04 -11.17 -12.50
N ILE A 143 16.01 -11.18 -13.81
CA ILE A 143 15.42 -12.25 -14.62
C ILE A 143 16.43 -12.80 -15.61
N LEU A 144 16.26 -14.08 -15.94
CA LEU A 144 16.99 -14.77 -16.97
C LEU A 144 16.09 -14.87 -18.21
N LEU A 145 16.40 -14.09 -19.25
CA LEU A 145 15.68 -14.13 -20.51
C LEU A 145 16.24 -15.24 -21.41
N LYS A 146 15.34 -16.02 -22.03
CA LYS A 146 15.71 -16.94 -23.09
C LYS A 146 15.61 -16.22 -24.42
N LEU A 147 16.71 -15.72 -24.93
CA LEU A 147 16.80 -15.08 -26.24
C LEU A 147 17.42 -16.04 -27.23
N LEU A 148 16.61 -16.61 -28.13
CA LEU A 148 17.02 -17.64 -29.10
C LEU A 148 17.75 -18.81 -28.40
N SER A 149 19.02 -19.00 -28.63
CA SER A 149 19.82 -20.08 -28.01
C SER A 149 20.68 -19.63 -26.83
N ARG A 150 20.50 -18.39 -26.34
CA ARG A 150 21.31 -17.83 -25.26
C ARG A 150 20.47 -17.35 -24.10
N GLN A 151 20.99 -17.50 -22.91
CA GLN A 151 20.40 -16.96 -21.69
C GLN A 151 21.07 -15.63 -21.36
N VAL A 152 20.28 -14.57 -21.18
CA VAL A 152 20.77 -13.23 -20.85
C VAL A 152 20.12 -12.79 -19.54
N ARG A 153 20.94 -12.34 -18.61
CA ARG A 153 20.46 -11.73 -17.36
C ARG A 153 20.05 -10.29 -17.62
N ALA A 154 18.89 -9.91 -17.16
CA ALA A 154 18.35 -8.55 -17.24
C ALA A 154 17.73 -8.13 -15.92
N GLU A 155 17.81 -6.86 -15.59
CA GLU A 155 17.06 -6.25 -14.50
C GLU A 155 15.86 -5.51 -15.06
N VAL A 156 14.66 -5.88 -14.60
CA VAL A 156 13.40 -5.30 -15.05
C VAL A 156 12.65 -4.72 -13.86
N PRO A 157 12.00 -3.54 -13.99
CA PRO A 157 11.10 -3.04 -12.96
C PRO A 157 9.99 -4.05 -12.68
N VAL A 158 9.64 -4.25 -11.41
CA VAL A 158 8.59 -5.21 -11.01
C VAL A 158 7.25 -4.88 -11.65
N GLU A 159 6.96 -3.59 -11.86
CA GLU A 159 5.75 -3.09 -12.54
C GLU A 159 5.64 -3.49 -14.01
N CYS A 160 6.75 -3.94 -14.61
CA CYS A 160 6.77 -4.41 -16.00
C CYS A 160 6.54 -5.92 -16.14
N VAL A 161 6.31 -6.62 -15.02
CA VAL A 161 6.18 -8.07 -14.95
C VAL A 161 4.74 -8.46 -14.66
N GLU A 162 4.18 -9.38 -15.44
CA GLU A 162 2.84 -9.92 -15.21
C GLU A 162 2.88 -10.94 -14.08
N GLY A 163 2.01 -10.75 -13.05
CA GLY A 163 1.96 -11.60 -11.85
C GLY A 163 2.62 -10.99 -10.62
N GLY A 164 3.26 -9.80 -10.73
CA GLY A 164 4.07 -9.21 -9.65
C GLY A 164 3.34 -8.66 -8.43
N TRP A 165 2.02 -8.54 -8.43
CA TRP A 165 1.24 -7.99 -7.32
C TRP A 165 -0.06 -8.78 -7.14
N VAL A 166 -0.04 -9.83 -6.37
CA VAL A 166 -1.26 -10.48 -5.88
C VAL A 166 -1.36 -10.15 -4.39
N VAL A 167 -2.45 -9.50 -4.03
CA VAL A 167 -2.90 -9.42 -2.64
C VAL A 167 -3.14 -10.86 -2.17
N ASP A 168 -2.51 -11.27 -1.09
CA ASP A 168 -2.60 -12.64 -0.57
C ASP A 168 -4.06 -13.02 -0.31
N GLU A 169 -4.65 -13.83 -1.20
CA GLU A 169 -6.02 -14.35 -1.08
C GLU A 169 -6.23 -15.26 0.12
N ARG A 170 -5.19 -15.65 0.85
CA ARG A 170 -5.32 -16.56 2.00
C ARG A 170 -6.06 -15.94 3.19
N GLN A 171 -6.26 -14.63 3.21
CA GLN A 171 -7.10 -13.98 4.23
C GLN A 171 -8.60 -13.99 3.92
N ARG A 172 -9.02 -14.31 2.69
CA ARG A 172 -10.45 -14.38 2.32
C ARG A 172 -11.15 -15.66 2.74
N LEU A 173 -10.45 -16.72 3.10
CA LEU A 173 -11.01 -18.04 3.41
C LEU A 173 -11.24 -18.30 4.90
N GLY A 174 -10.95 -17.32 5.78
CA GLY A 174 -11.13 -17.48 7.24
C GLY A 174 -12.49 -17.09 7.81
N ALA A 175 -13.40 -16.52 7.02
CA ALA A 175 -14.69 -16.00 7.50
C ALA A 175 -15.90 -16.70 6.86
N GLY A 176 -15.93 -18.00 6.81
CA GLY A 176 -17.09 -18.70 6.25
C GLY A 176 -17.07 -20.18 6.48
N ASN A 177 -17.19 -20.62 7.71
CA ASN A 177 -17.77 -21.95 7.95
C ASN A 177 -18.28 -22.07 9.40
N SER A 178 -19.52 -21.68 9.63
CA SER A 178 -20.28 -22.17 10.77
C SER A 178 -21.05 -23.39 10.29
N PRO A 179 -20.88 -24.57 10.90
CA PRO A 179 -21.66 -25.73 10.54
C PRO A 179 -23.10 -25.56 11.08
N GLN A 180 -24.06 -25.60 10.19
CA GLN A 180 -25.44 -25.81 10.55
C GLN A 180 -25.56 -27.20 11.17
N ALA A 181 -25.87 -27.27 12.47
CA ALA A 181 -26.34 -28.46 13.12
C ALA A 181 -27.78 -28.76 12.62
N ARG A 182 -27.92 -29.91 12.01
CA ARG A 182 -29.23 -30.55 11.82
C ARG A 182 -29.67 -31.13 13.17
N GLN A 183 -30.82 -30.77 13.62
CA GLN A 183 -31.91 -31.69 14.06
C GLN A 183 -33.21 -30.89 14.13
#